data_6f4b5179f3ea44105b7929500c5b7f4a
#
_entry.id   6f4b5179f3ea44105b7929500c5b7f4a
#
_cell.length_a   1.000
_cell.length_b   1.000
_cell.length_c   1.000
_cell.angle_alpha   90.00
_cell.angle_beta   90.00
_cell.angle_gamma   90.00
#
_symmetry.space_group_name_H-M   'P 1'
#
loop_
_entity.id
_entity.type
_entity.pdbx_description
1 polymer ?
#
loop_
_entity_poly.entity_id
_entity_poly.type
_entity_poly.pdbx_seq_one_letter_code
_entity_poly.pdbx_strand_id
1 'polypeptide(L)'
;MSIVVLVGNPRPQSRTFQVALKAAAAIAERIGDGDAVEAVDLSALAPGLLGAVPAPETQDALDRVASADVLLVASPTYKATYTGLLKVFLDRLPGGALASTVALPLLVMGDPKHSLAVEVHLRPLLVELGAVVPTPGLAFLESQIAAAEEVLGAWADIVAPQVVAAELARDAARI
;
A
#
# COMPACT_ATOMS: atom_id res chain seq x y z
N MET A 1 -7.18 -14.77 -0.57
CA MET A 1 -6.86 -13.37 -1.03
C MET A 1 -5.38 -13.12 -0.87
N SER A 2 -4.68 -12.75 -1.93
CA SER A 2 -3.27 -12.36 -1.86
C SER A 2 -3.14 -10.93 -1.30
N ILE A 3 -2.26 -10.74 -0.32
CA ILE A 3 -1.99 -9.42 0.26
C ILE A 3 -0.57 -9.02 -0.10
N VAL A 4 -0.42 -7.95 -0.87
CA VAL A 4 0.88 -7.37 -1.21
C VAL A 4 1.07 -6.03 -0.51
N VAL A 5 2.24 -5.84 0.08
CA VAL A 5 2.66 -4.59 0.73
C VAL A 5 3.70 -3.91 -0.14
N LEU A 6 3.36 -2.77 -0.71
CA LEU A 6 4.29 -1.94 -1.49
C LEU A 6 4.82 -0.80 -0.64
N VAL A 7 6.13 -0.74 -0.44
CA VAL A 7 6.75 0.28 0.42
C VAL A 7 7.67 1.21 -0.37
N GLY A 8 7.26 2.47 -0.46
CA GLY A 8 7.98 3.53 -1.17
C GLY A 8 8.96 4.33 -0.30
N ASN A 9 9.75 3.68 0.55
CA ASN A 9 10.80 4.34 1.33
C ASN A 9 12.18 4.06 0.70
N PRO A 10 13.04 5.08 0.49
CA PRO A 10 14.37 4.86 -0.06
C PRO A 10 15.35 4.16 0.90
N ARG A 11 14.99 4.00 2.18
CA ARG A 11 15.81 3.31 3.18
C ARG A 11 15.31 1.88 3.36
N PRO A 12 16.19 0.86 3.23
CA PRO A 12 15.80 -0.53 3.44
C PRO A 12 15.38 -0.76 4.89
N GLN A 13 14.44 -1.68 5.09
CA GLN A 13 13.93 -2.06 6.42
C GLN A 13 13.50 -0.85 7.28
N SER A 14 12.96 0.17 6.64
CA SER A 14 12.58 1.44 7.26
C SER A 14 11.45 1.29 8.30
N ARG A 15 11.25 2.33 9.12
CA ARG A 15 10.06 2.40 10.00
C ARG A 15 8.76 2.27 9.22
N THR A 16 8.69 2.88 8.03
CA THR A 16 7.54 2.73 7.13
C THR A 16 7.31 1.27 6.76
N PHE A 17 8.38 0.53 6.44
CA PHE A 17 8.32 -0.89 6.12
C PHE A 17 7.77 -1.71 7.30
N GLN A 18 8.27 -1.48 8.51
CA GLN A 18 7.82 -2.20 9.71
C GLN A 18 6.35 -1.90 10.04
N VAL A 19 5.92 -0.63 9.93
CA VAL A 19 4.52 -0.23 10.14
C VAL A 19 3.62 -0.88 9.09
N ALA A 20 4.03 -0.89 7.83
CA ALA A 20 3.24 -1.47 6.74
C ALA A 20 3.06 -2.98 6.89
N LEU A 21 4.11 -3.72 7.28
CA LEU A 21 4.00 -5.17 7.55
C LEU A 21 3.07 -5.47 8.72
N LYS A 22 3.17 -4.70 9.83
CA LYS A 22 2.27 -4.85 10.97
C LYS A 22 0.82 -4.53 10.59
N ALA A 23 0.59 -3.51 9.77
CA ALA A 23 -0.74 -3.16 9.28
C ALA A 23 -1.34 -4.28 8.43
N ALA A 24 -0.57 -4.84 7.50
CA ALA A 24 -1.00 -5.95 6.66
C ALA A 24 -1.28 -7.23 7.48
N ALA A 25 -0.42 -7.55 8.45
CA ALA A 25 -0.62 -8.68 9.35
C ALA A 25 -1.91 -8.52 10.18
N ALA A 26 -2.17 -7.32 10.69
CA ALA A 26 -3.40 -7.03 11.44
C ALA A 26 -4.66 -7.20 10.58
N ILE A 27 -4.60 -6.85 9.28
CA ILE A 27 -5.70 -7.08 8.33
C ILE A 27 -5.84 -8.57 8.03
N ALA A 28 -4.76 -9.26 7.68
CA ALA A 28 -4.76 -10.69 7.36
C ALA A 28 -5.39 -11.53 8.48
N GLU A 29 -5.05 -11.23 9.74
CA GLU A 29 -5.65 -11.87 10.90
C GLU A 29 -7.18 -11.71 10.96
N ARG A 30 -7.69 -10.52 10.61
CA ARG A 30 -9.13 -10.21 10.70
C ARG A 30 -9.94 -10.75 9.54
N ILE A 31 -9.35 -10.84 8.36
CA ILE A 31 -10.05 -11.43 7.21
C ILE A 31 -10.02 -12.97 7.26
N GLY A 32 -9.22 -13.56 8.17
CA GLY A 32 -9.16 -15.02 8.34
C GLY A 32 -8.47 -15.74 7.17
N ASP A 33 -7.71 -15.02 6.36
CA ASP A 33 -6.99 -15.56 5.21
C ASP A 33 -5.51 -15.69 5.61
N GLY A 34 -5.09 -16.92 5.90
CA GLY A 34 -3.73 -17.23 6.35
C GLY A 34 -2.68 -17.19 5.24
N ASP A 35 -3.00 -16.68 4.06
CA ASP A 35 -2.04 -16.53 2.98
C ASP A 35 -0.91 -15.58 3.37
N ALA A 36 0.29 -15.90 2.92
CA ALA A 36 1.47 -15.14 3.26
C ALA A 36 1.36 -13.70 2.73
N VAL A 37 1.59 -12.72 3.61
CA VAL A 37 1.76 -11.33 3.21
C VAL A 37 3.08 -11.19 2.45
N GLU A 38 3.01 -10.78 1.20
CA GLU A 38 4.20 -10.51 0.39
C GLU A 38 4.59 -9.02 0.48
N ALA A 39 5.89 -8.74 0.55
CA ALA A 39 6.40 -7.37 0.61
C ALA A 39 7.27 -7.02 -0.60
N VAL A 40 7.04 -5.84 -1.15
CA VAL A 40 7.85 -5.19 -2.17
C VAL A 40 8.47 -3.93 -1.56
N ASP A 41 9.75 -4.02 -1.19
CA ASP A 41 10.53 -2.88 -0.68
C ASP A 41 11.24 -2.19 -1.86
N LEU A 42 10.75 -1.01 -2.25
CA LEU A 42 11.29 -0.26 -3.38
C LEU A 42 12.72 0.24 -3.16
N SER A 43 13.23 0.24 -1.93
CA SER A 43 14.63 0.62 -1.67
C SER A 43 15.63 -0.28 -2.41
N ALA A 44 15.29 -1.57 -2.56
CA ALA A 44 16.12 -2.53 -3.29
C ALA A 44 16.08 -2.33 -4.81
N LEU A 45 14.99 -1.77 -5.34
CA LEU A 45 14.78 -1.55 -6.78
C LEU A 45 15.19 -0.15 -7.26
N ALA A 46 15.41 0.78 -6.33
CA ALA A 46 15.64 2.19 -6.61
C ALA A 46 16.68 2.48 -7.71
N PRO A 47 17.85 1.79 -7.76
CA PRO A 47 18.87 2.07 -8.79
C PRO A 47 18.40 1.80 -10.22
N GLY A 48 17.48 0.84 -10.41
CA GLY A 48 17.00 0.41 -11.74
C GLY A 48 15.71 1.06 -12.21
N LEU A 49 15.03 1.83 -11.32
CA LEU A 49 13.68 2.32 -11.61
C LEU A 49 13.59 3.37 -12.72
N LEU A 50 14.65 4.11 -13.00
CA LEU A 50 14.66 5.15 -14.05
C LEU A 50 15.16 4.65 -15.40
N GLY A 51 15.56 3.39 -15.51
CA GLY A 51 15.98 2.80 -16.80
C GLY A 51 14.83 2.77 -17.81
N ALA A 52 15.13 2.87 -19.11
CA ALA A 52 14.11 2.81 -20.16
C ALA A 52 13.33 1.49 -20.19
N VAL A 53 14.00 0.39 -19.85
CA VAL A 53 13.41 -0.95 -19.73
C VAL A 53 13.54 -1.39 -18.27
N PRO A 54 12.48 -1.90 -17.64
CA PRO A 54 12.58 -2.44 -16.29
C PRO A 54 13.60 -3.59 -16.21
N ALA A 55 14.39 -3.62 -15.15
CA ALA A 55 15.16 -4.81 -14.82
C ALA A 55 14.20 -5.97 -14.46
N PRO A 56 14.62 -7.25 -14.60
CA PRO A 56 13.76 -8.39 -14.30
C PRO A 56 13.12 -8.32 -12.92
N GLU A 57 13.87 -7.93 -11.90
CA GLU A 57 13.38 -7.80 -10.51
C GLU A 57 12.34 -6.68 -10.38
N THR A 58 12.46 -5.62 -11.17
CA THR A 58 11.46 -4.55 -11.23
C THR A 58 10.19 -5.02 -11.91
N GLN A 59 10.32 -5.79 -13.01
CA GLN A 59 9.18 -6.36 -13.71
C GLN A 59 8.43 -7.35 -12.81
N ASP A 60 9.13 -8.25 -12.13
CA ASP A 60 8.53 -9.18 -11.16
C ASP A 60 7.77 -8.45 -10.05
N ALA A 61 8.31 -7.32 -9.57
CA ALA A 61 7.63 -6.50 -8.57
C ALA A 61 6.37 -5.82 -9.12
N LEU A 62 6.41 -5.32 -10.36
CA LEU A 62 5.25 -4.74 -11.04
C LEU A 62 4.14 -5.78 -11.23
N ASP A 63 4.50 -7.00 -11.66
CA ASP A 63 3.55 -8.09 -11.88
C ASP A 63 2.89 -8.53 -10.56
N ARG A 64 3.66 -8.64 -9.47
CA ARG A 64 3.12 -8.94 -8.13
C ARG A 64 2.16 -7.87 -7.64
N VAL A 65 2.51 -6.61 -7.81
CA VAL A 65 1.64 -5.49 -7.42
C VAL A 65 0.36 -5.47 -8.25
N ALA A 66 0.44 -5.70 -9.56
CA ALA A 66 -0.72 -5.71 -10.45
C ALA A 66 -1.64 -6.91 -10.23
N SER A 67 -1.13 -8.03 -9.71
CA SER A 67 -1.90 -9.26 -9.46
C SER A 67 -2.48 -9.37 -8.04
N ALA A 68 -2.18 -8.41 -7.16
CA ALA A 68 -2.65 -8.43 -5.78
C ALA A 68 -4.18 -8.30 -5.69
N ASP A 69 -4.82 -9.12 -4.85
CA ASP A 69 -6.21 -8.91 -4.46
C ASP A 69 -6.31 -7.69 -3.53
N VAL A 70 -5.44 -7.63 -2.52
CA VAL A 70 -5.33 -6.51 -1.59
C VAL A 70 -3.93 -5.92 -1.68
N LEU A 71 -3.84 -4.62 -1.93
CA LEU A 71 -2.57 -3.88 -2.04
C LEU A 71 -2.49 -2.80 -0.97
N LEU A 72 -1.65 -3.01 0.04
CA LEU A 72 -1.32 -1.96 1.00
C LEU A 72 -0.16 -1.13 0.47
N VAL A 73 -0.40 0.14 0.16
CA VAL A 73 0.60 1.06 -0.39
C VAL A 73 1.06 2.01 0.70
N ALA A 74 2.32 1.87 1.11
CA ALA A 74 2.91 2.63 2.19
C ALA A 74 4.06 3.53 1.72
N SER A 75 4.09 4.77 2.22
CA SER A 75 5.19 5.70 1.98
C SER A 75 5.45 6.56 3.22
N PRO A 76 6.70 6.97 3.47
CA PRO A 76 6.93 8.10 4.38
C PRO A 76 6.46 9.39 3.71
N THR A 77 6.13 10.39 4.52
CA THR A 77 5.80 11.71 4.01
C THR A 77 7.06 12.55 3.83
N TYR A 78 7.46 12.77 2.59
CA TYR A 78 8.55 13.66 2.20
C TYR A 78 7.99 14.88 1.48
N LYS A 79 8.31 16.08 1.97
CA LYS A 79 7.80 17.33 1.37
C LYS A 79 6.28 17.34 1.21
N ALA A 80 5.58 16.96 2.30
CA ALA A 80 4.12 16.94 2.43
C ALA A 80 3.36 15.92 1.56
N THR A 81 4.03 14.94 0.96
CA THR A 81 3.39 13.90 0.14
C THR A 81 4.18 12.58 0.19
N TYR A 82 3.71 11.55 -0.51
CA TYR A 82 4.46 10.32 -0.74
C TYR A 82 5.78 10.59 -1.46
N THR A 83 6.70 9.64 -1.42
CA THR A 83 8.04 9.79 -2.02
C THR A 83 8.01 9.76 -3.55
N GLY A 84 8.97 10.42 -4.18
CA GLY A 84 9.23 10.27 -5.62
C GLY A 84 9.54 8.84 -6.02
N LEU A 85 10.19 8.05 -5.14
CA LEU A 85 10.47 6.63 -5.37
C LEU A 85 9.19 5.83 -5.60
N LEU A 86 8.17 6.01 -4.76
CA LEU A 86 6.86 5.39 -4.94
C LEU A 86 6.24 5.80 -6.28
N LYS A 87 6.28 7.10 -6.59
CA LYS A 87 5.68 7.62 -7.83
C LYS A 87 6.35 7.05 -9.07
N VAL A 88 7.69 7.01 -9.12
CA VAL A 88 8.44 6.44 -10.25
C VAL A 88 8.10 4.96 -10.49
N PHE A 89 7.89 4.19 -9.42
CA PHE A 89 7.46 2.78 -9.56
C PHE A 89 6.03 2.69 -10.11
N LEU A 90 5.09 3.43 -9.51
CA LEU A 90 3.68 3.39 -9.92
C LEU A 90 3.46 3.93 -11.34
N ASP A 91 4.29 4.86 -11.81
CA ASP A 91 4.25 5.38 -13.18
C ASP A 91 4.60 4.33 -14.25
N ARG A 92 5.16 3.19 -13.85
CA ARG A 92 5.45 2.07 -14.76
C ARG A 92 4.27 1.13 -14.94
N LEU A 93 3.27 1.20 -14.08
CA LEU A 93 2.05 0.43 -14.24
C LEU A 93 1.21 1.01 -15.39
N PRO A 94 0.67 0.19 -16.28
CA PRO A 94 -0.27 0.67 -17.29
C PRO A 94 -1.56 1.20 -16.64
N GLY A 95 -2.27 2.06 -17.35
CA GLY A 95 -3.58 2.54 -16.90
C GLY A 95 -4.53 1.37 -16.64
N GLY A 96 -5.23 1.38 -15.51
CA GLY A 96 -6.13 0.30 -15.11
C GLY A 96 -5.44 -0.97 -14.58
N ALA A 97 -4.12 -0.95 -14.36
CA ALA A 97 -3.39 -2.13 -13.85
C ALA A 97 -3.92 -2.66 -12.52
N LEU A 98 -4.54 -1.79 -11.71
CA LEU A 98 -5.11 -2.14 -10.41
C LEU A 98 -6.64 -2.28 -10.43
N ALA A 99 -7.26 -2.48 -11.59
CA ALA A 99 -8.73 -2.57 -11.71
C ALA A 99 -9.34 -3.76 -10.94
N SER A 100 -8.53 -4.77 -10.64
CA SER A 100 -8.93 -5.93 -9.83
C SER A 100 -8.44 -5.87 -8.38
N THR A 101 -7.95 -4.74 -7.91
CA THR A 101 -7.26 -4.62 -6.63
C THR A 101 -8.04 -3.74 -5.66
N VAL A 102 -8.17 -4.20 -4.41
CA VAL A 102 -8.56 -3.35 -3.29
C VAL A 102 -7.31 -2.71 -2.70
N ALA A 103 -7.17 -1.39 -2.82
CA ALA A 103 -5.97 -0.69 -2.35
C ALA A 103 -6.20 0.03 -1.02
N LEU A 104 -5.20 -0.03 -0.14
CA LEU A 104 -5.20 0.56 1.19
C LEU A 104 -4.04 1.55 1.30
N PRO A 105 -4.30 2.87 1.20
CA PRO A 105 -3.25 3.88 1.29
C PRO A 105 -2.80 4.12 2.74
N LEU A 106 -1.48 4.17 2.95
CA LEU A 106 -0.84 4.44 4.23
C LEU A 106 0.30 5.45 4.08
N LEU A 107 0.29 6.54 4.84
CA LEU A 107 1.42 7.46 4.96
C LEU A 107 1.93 7.52 6.39
N VAL A 108 3.25 7.32 6.55
CA VAL A 108 3.96 7.50 7.83
C VAL A 108 4.56 8.90 7.85
N MET A 109 4.25 9.67 8.89
CA MET A 109 4.60 11.09 8.96
C MET A 109 5.12 11.52 10.32
N GLY A 110 6.03 12.49 10.32
CA GLY A 110 6.56 13.09 11.54
C GLY A 110 5.70 14.22 12.11
N ASP A 111 4.81 14.81 11.30
CA ASP A 111 4.03 16.00 11.68
C ASP A 111 2.55 15.80 11.31
N PRO A 112 1.59 15.95 12.24
CA PRO A 112 0.18 15.74 12.01
C PRO A 112 -0.44 16.70 10.97
N LYS A 113 0.20 17.82 10.67
CA LYS A 113 -0.27 18.73 9.60
C LYS A 113 -0.30 18.07 8.21
N HIS A 114 0.40 16.95 8.04
CA HIS A 114 0.42 16.20 6.78
C HIS A 114 -0.67 15.12 6.70
N SER A 115 -1.54 14.98 7.71
CA SER A 115 -2.53 13.88 7.78
C SER A 115 -3.44 13.81 6.57
N LEU A 116 -3.78 14.95 5.97
CA LEU A 116 -4.65 14.97 4.79
C LEU A 116 -3.97 14.44 3.52
N ALA A 117 -2.63 14.37 3.49
CA ALA A 117 -1.89 13.98 2.29
C ALA A 117 -2.22 12.54 1.81
N VAL A 118 -2.59 11.64 2.71
CA VAL A 118 -2.99 10.28 2.34
C VAL A 118 -4.25 10.31 1.47
N GLU A 119 -5.20 11.18 1.78
CA GLU A 119 -6.47 11.30 1.06
C GLU A 119 -6.35 12.15 -0.21
N VAL A 120 -5.60 13.25 -0.18
CA VAL A 120 -5.57 14.19 -1.30
C VAL A 120 -4.45 13.92 -2.30
N HIS A 121 -3.46 13.10 -1.94
CA HIS A 121 -2.35 12.75 -2.84
C HIS A 121 -2.29 11.26 -3.17
N LEU A 122 -2.27 10.38 -2.16
CA LEU A 122 -2.05 8.95 -2.41
C LEU A 122 -3.33 8.24 -2.93
N ARG A 123 -4.49 8.50 -2.32
CA ARG A 123 -5.75 7.92 -2.79
C ARG A 123 -6.04 8.23 -4.26
N PRO A 124 -5.99 9.50 -4.76
CA PRO A 124 -6.25 9.80 -6.16
C PRO A 124 -5.33 9.05 -7.13
N LEU A 125 -4.07 8.85 -6.76
CA LEU A 125 -3.12 8.10 -7.58
C LEU A 125 -3.52 6.63 -7.72
N LEU A 126 -3.99 5.99 -6.64
CA LEU A 126 -4.44 4.59 -6.68
C LEU A 126 -5.75 4.45 -7.46
N VAL A 127 -6.66 5.40 -7.33
CA VAL A 127 -7.90 5.45 -8.11
C VAL A 127 -7.61 5.65 -9.60
N GLU A 128 -6.65 6.49 -9.97
CA GLU A 128 -6.21 6.68 -11.37
C GLU A 128 -5.67 5.36 -11.97
N LEU A 129 -5.00 4.53 -11.17
CA LEU A 129 -4.55 3.21 -11.59
C LEU A 129 -5.67 2.16 -11.64
N GLY A 130 -6.90 2.53 -11.30
CA GLY A 130 -8.09 1.68 -11.36
C GLY A 130 -8.46 0.98 -10.06
N ALA A 131 -7.67 1.13 -8.99
CA ALA A 131 -7.94 0.44 -7.73
C ALA A 131 -9.24 0.89 -7.06
N VAL A 132 -9.91 -0.06 -6.40
CA VAL A 132 -11.00 0.24 -5.45
C VAL A 132 -10.36 0.60 -4.10
N VAL A 133 -10.66 1.79 -3.58
CA VAL A 133 -10.15 2.27 -2.28
C VAL A 133 -11.33 2.50 -1.33
N PRO A 134 -11.87 1.44 -0.69
CA PRO A 134 -13.15 1.50 0.01
C PRO A 134 -13.05 2.14 1.39
N THR A 135 -11.84 2.29 1.92
CA THR A 135 -11.61 2.70 3.31
C THR A 135 -10.91 4.06 3.37
N PRO A 136 -11.03 4.81 4.48
CA PRO A 136 -10.14 5.93 4.74
C PRO A 136 -8.66 5.48 4.73
N GLY A 137 -7.79 6.32 4.18
CA GLY A 137 -6.36 6.09 4.23
C GLY A 137 -5.81 6.23 5.66
N LEU A 138 -4.74 5.51 5.96
CA LEU A 138 -4.10 5.59 7.27
C LEU A 138 -3.01 6.67 7.28
N ALA A 139 -3.24 7.74 8.05
CA ALA A 139 -2.23 8.73 8.41
C ALA A 139 -1.59 8.32 9.74
N PHE A 140 -0.44 7.64 9.68
CA PHE A 140 0.25 7.11 10.85
C PHE A 140 1.38 8.05 11.29
N LEU A 141 1.34 8.52 12.55
CA LEU A 141 2.39 9.37 13.10
C LEU A 141 3.58 8.55 13.61
N GLU A 142 4.80 9.01 13.36
CA GLU A 142 6.01 8.37 13.91
C GLU A 142 5.99 8.31 15.44
N SER A 143 5.33 9.25 16.11
CA SER A 143 5.13 9.24 17.57
C SER A 143 4.26 8.07 18.06
N GLN A 144 3.49 7.44 17.17
CA GLN A 144 2.63 6.29 17.49
C GLN A 144 3.35 4.94 17.38
N ILE A 145 4.61 4.92 16.98
CA ILE A 145 5.37 3.66 16.78
C ILE A 145 5.39 2.77 18.03
N ALA A 146 5.49 3.37 19.22
CA ALA A 146 5.47 2.61 20.48
C ALA A 146 4.11 1.94 20.76
N ALA A 147 3.01 2.48 20.22
CA ALA A 147 1.66 1.96 20.33
C ALA A 147 1.15 1.38 18.99
N ALA A 148 2.06 1.01 18.08
CA ALA A 148 1.69 0.62 16.72
C ALA A 148 0.69 -0.54 16.68
N GLU A 149 0.82 -1.53 17.54
CA GLU A 149 -0.09 -2.69 17.57
C GLU A 149 -1.52 -2.28 17.91
N GLU A 150 -1.70 -1.40 18.89
CA GLU A 150 -3.01 -0.88 19.27
C GLU A 150 -3.62 -0.03 18.15
N VAL A 151 -2.86 0.93 17.61
CA VAL A 151 -3.32 1.85 16.56
C VAL A 151 -3.66 1.08 15.27
N LEU A 152 -2.81 0.16 14.85
CA LEU A 152 -3.02 -0.64 13.64
C LEU A 152 -4.11 -1.68 13.83
N GLY A 153 -4.24 -2.24 15.03
CA GLY A 153 -5.33 -3.13 15.40
C GLY A 153 -6.69 -2.43 15.27
N ALA A 154 -6.84 -1.26 15.90
CA ALA A 154 -8.07 -0.48 15.83
C ALA A 154 -8.40 -0.05 14.38
N TRP A 155 -7.40 0.31 13.58
CA TRP A 155 -7.59 0.60 12.17
C TRP A 155 -8.04 -0.63 11.39
N ALA A 156 -7.41 -1.79 11.61
CA ALA A 156 -7.75 -3.04 10.93
C ALA A 156 -9.17 -3.52 11.27
N ASP A 157 -9.67 -3.28 12.49
CA ASP A 157 -11.06 -3.59 12.90
C ASP A 157 -12.09 -2.84 12.02
N ILE A 158 -11.75 -1.61 11.60
CA ILE A 158 -12.61 -0.80 10.73
C ILE A 158 -12.47 -1.21 9.27
N VAL A 159 -11.24 -1.52 8.83
CA VAL A 159 -10.88 -1.69 7.42
C VAL A 159 -11.19 -3.09 6.91
N ALA A 160 -10.90 -4.12 7.68
CA ALA A 160 -11.03 -5.51 7.22
C ALA A 160 -12.45 -5.88 6.74
N PRO A 161 -13.54 -5.49 7.41
CA PRO A 161 -14.89 -5.77 6.90
C PRO A 161 -15.17 -5.11 5.55
N GLN A 162 -14.62 -3.92 5.31
CA GLN A 162 -14.79 -3.18 4.07
C GLN A 162 -13.99 -3.80 2.92
N VAL A 163 -12.79 -4.32 3.23
CA VAL A 163 -11.98 -5.10 2.27
C VAL A 163 -12.76 -6.35 1.83
N VAL A 164 -13.26 -7.14 2.77
CA VAL A 164 -14.04 -8.34 2.46
C VAL A 164 -15.28 -8.01 1.62
N ALA A 165 -16.01 -6.95 1.95
CA ALA A 165 -17.18 -6.54 1.20
C ALA A 165 -16.83 -6.10 -0.23
N ALA A 166 -15.71 -5.39 -0.42
CA ALA A 166 -15.25 -4.97 -1.75
C ALA A 166 -14.81 -6.16 -2.60
N GLU A 167 -14.12 -7.13 -2.01
CA GLU A 167 -13.72 -8.38 -2.69
C GLU A 167 -14.95 -9.19 -3.16
N LEU A 168 -15.94 -9.39 -2.28
CA LEU A 168 -17.16 -10.08 -2.61
C LEU A 168 -17.95 -9.39 -3.75
N ALA A 169 -18.01 -8.06 -3.72
CA ALA A 169 -18.65 -7.28 -4.77
C ALA A 169 -17.92 -7.43 -6.11
N ARG A 170 -16.59 -7.46 -6.09
CA ARG A 170 -15.76 -7.68 -7.29
C ARG A 170 -15.98 -9.07 -7.88
N ASP A 171 -15.99 -10.11 -7.05
CA ASP A 171 -16.19 -11.47 -7.52
C ASP A 171 -17.60 -11.68 -8.13
N ALA A 172 -18.61 -11.05 -7.56
CA ALA A 172 -19.96 -11.05 -8.10
C ALA A 172 -20.06 -10.35 -9.47
N ALA A 173 -19.23 -9.35 -9.74
CA ALA A 173 -19.20 -8.63 -11.01
C ALA A 173 -18.47 -9.39 -12.15
N ARG A 174 -17.75 -10.47 -11.82
CA ARG A 174 -17.03 -11.33 -12.80
C ARG A 174 -17.89 -12.48 -13.36
N ILE A 175 -19.08 -12.70 -12.79
CA ILE A 175 -20.05 -13.71 -13.20
C ILE A 175 -21.04 -13.13 -14.22
#